data_ff5ee50a148d1162df1040cea915e048
#
_entry.id   ff5ee50a148d1162df1040cea915e048
#
_cell.length_a   1.000
_cell.length_b   1.000
_cell.length_c   1.000
_cell.angle_alpha   90.00
_cell.angle_beta   90.00
_cell.angle_gamma   90.00
#
_symmetry.space_group_name_H-M   'P 1'
#
loop_
_entity.id
_entity.type
_entity.pdbx_description
1 polymer ?
#
loop_
_entity_poly.entity_id
_entity_poly.type
_entity_poly.pdbx_seq_one_letter_code
_entity_poly.pdbx_strand_id
1 'polypeptide(L)'
;MSSIVAVANQKGGVAKTTTVVNLGAALAERGDRVLIVDLDAQACATFSLGRDPEDLERTASAALLGAGTPVADLVIPTNDGVDLLPAAIDLAGADRALAALRGREYVLREALAPVRDTYDWILLDCSPSLGIITINALTAADAVIIPLQCETLSHRGVGQLMETIADVQRLTNPQVSVAGILPTLYDGRTVHAKSVLADLGPRYGVPVFSPIGRSIRFAEAPAAGRSILATAGQSRGAEDYRRLAREVADVVRP
;
A
#
# COMPACT_ATOMS: atom_id res chain seq x y z
N MET A 1 -5.06 -6.08 18.07
CA MET A 1 -5.71 -4.92 17.42
C MET A 1 -5.31 -4.89 15.96
N SER A 2 -6.23 -4.56 15.08
CA SER A 2 -5.95 -4.38 13.64
C SER A 2 -5.07 -3.19 13.37
N SER A 3 -4.18 -3.27 12.39
CA SER A 3 -3.38 -2.15 11.93
C SER A 3 -3.69 -1.85 10.46
N ILE A 4 -4.03 -0.61 10.15
CA ILE A 4 -4.25 -0.13 8.78
C ILE A 4 -2.99 0.59 8.31
N VAL A 5 -2.36 0.09 7.25
CA VAL A 5 -1.10 0.63 6.73
C VAL A 5 -1.28 1.09 5.29
N ALA A 6 -1.09 2.37 5.05
CA ALA A 6 -1.08 2.92 3.69
C ALA A 6 0.32 2.81 3.08
N VAL A 7 0.39 2.35 1.83
CA VAL A 7 1.62 2.34 1.04
C VAL A 7 1.50 3.41 -0.03
N ALA A 8 2.14 4.55 0.19
CA ALA A 8 1.92 5.76 -0.59
C ALA A 8 3.22 6.39 -1.08
N ASN A 9 3.21 6.89 -2.31
CA ASN A 9 4.22 7.80 -2.88
C ASN A 9 3.64 8.41 -4.17
N GLN A 10 3.87 9.71 -4.37
CA GLN A 10 3.42 10.42 -5.58
C GLN A 10 4.13 9.94 -6.86
N LYS A 11 5.36 9.43 -6.75
CA LYS A 11 6.10 8.92 -7.91
C LYS A 11 5.53 7.56 -8.34
N GLY A 12 5.21 7.42 -9.63
CA GLY A 12 4.91 6.14 -10.26
C GLY A 12 6.13 5.23 -10.35
N GLY A 13 5.93 3.91 -10.39
CA GLY A 13 7.00 2.94 -10.59
C GLY A 13 7.95 2.72 -9.40
N VAL A 14 7.63 3.22 -8.21
CA VAL A 14 8.42 2.99 -6.99
C VAL A 14 8.07 1.70 -6.25
N ALA A 15 7.38 0.78 -6.90
CA ALA A 15 6.96 -0.51 -6.36
C ALA A 15 5.96 -0.44 -5.17
N LYS A 16 5.00 0.51 -5.17
CA LYS A 16 3.90 0.56 -4.19
C LYS A 16 3.10 -0.74 -4.19
N THR A 17 2.45 -1.05 -5.31
CA THR A 17 1.66 -2.27 -5.50
C THR A 17 2.46 -3.53 -5.24
N THR A 18 3.70 -3.61 -5.76
CA THR A 18 4.61 -4.73 -5.49
C THR A 18 4.84 -4.91 -3.99
N THR A 19 4.97 -3.79 -3.26
CA THR A 19 5.15 -3.82 -1.80
C THR A 19 3.89 -4.30 -1.09
N VAL A 20 2.72 -3.77 -1.44
CA VAL A 20 1.44 -4.18 -0.82
C VAL A 20 1.19 -5.66 -1.01
N VAL A 21 1.29 -6.16 -2.24
CA VAL A 21 1.03 -7.58 -2.57
C VAL A 21 2.01 -8.50 -1.83
N ASN A 22 3.31 -8.21 -1.88
CA ASN A 22 4.31 -9.12 -1.31
C ASN A 22 4.45 -8.98 0.21
N LEU A 23 4.25 -7.78 0.77
CA LEU A 23 4.15 -7.59 2.22
C LEU A 23 2.92 -8.31 2.76
N GLY A 24 1.77 -8.18 2.09
CA GLY A 24 0.53 -8.87 2.47
C GLY A 24 0.72 -10.39 2.50
N ALA A 25 1.28 -10.96 1.43
CA ALA A 25 1.58 -12.39 1.37
C ALA A 25 2.59 -12.84 2.45
N ALA A 26 3.60 -12.00 2.76
CA ALA A 26 4.59 -12.31 3.80
C ALA A 26 3.98 -12.26 5.22
N LEU A 27 3.02 -11.37 5.47
CA LEU A 27 2.27 -11.32 6.73
C LEU A 27 1.32 -12.52 6.83
N ALA A 28 0.63 -12.89 5.74
CA ALA A 28 -0.23 -14.07 5.71
C ALA A 28 0.56 -15.38 5.93
N GLU A 29 1.78 -15.50 5.39
CA GLU A 29 2.70 -16.63 5.63
C GLU A 29 3.07 -16.78 7.11
N ARG A 30 3.00 -15.70 7.90
CA ARG A 30 3.19 -15.70 9.36
C ARG A 30 1.94 -16.11 10.14
N GLY A 31 0.81 -16.30 9.46
CA GLY A 31 -0.48 -16.63 10.06
C GLY A 31 -1.37 -15.43 10.38
N ASP A 32 -0.99 -14.22 9.96
CA ASP A 32 -1.82 -13.03 10.13
C ASP A 32 -2.97 -13.02 9.10
N ARG A 33 -4.16 -12.53 9.48
CA ARG A 33 -5.29 -12.27 8.57
C ARG A 33 -5.07 -10.92 7.92
N VAL A 34 -4.97 -10.90 6.59
CA VAL A 34 -4.60 -9.71 5.83
C VAL A 34 -5.67 -9.36 4.80
N LEU A 35 -6.11 -8.10 4.81
CA LEU A 35 -6.90 -7.50 3.73
C LEU A 35 -6.01 -6.54 2.94
N ILE A 36 -5.98 -6.70 1.62
CA ILE A 36 -5.42 -5.72 0.70
C ILE A 36 -6.58 -4.92 0.09
N VAL A 37 -6.48 -3.61 0.14
CA VAL A 37 -7.43 -2.66 -0.47
C VAL A 37 -6.74 -1.97 -1.63
N ASP A 38 -7.18 -2.24 -2.84
CA ASP A 38 -6.67 -1.58 -4.05
C ASP A 38 -7.39 -0.24 -4.24
N LEU A 39 -6.64 0.86 -4.22
CA LEU A 39 -7.14 2.23 -4.35
C LEU A 39 -6.58 2.93 -5.60
N ASP A 40 -6.10 2.16 -6.57
CA ASP A 40 -5.64 2.66 -7.85
C ASP A 40 -6.59 2.19 -8.98
N ALA A 41 -7.12 3.12 -9.78
CA ALA A 41 -7.96 2.81 -10.94
C ALA A 41 -7.24 1.96 -12.01
N GLN A 42 -5.90 1.87 -11.95
CA GLN A 42 -5.14 0.94 -12.78
C GLN A 42 -5.26 -0.52 -12.31
N ALA A 43 -5.83 -0.76 -11.13
CA ALA A 43 -6.13 -2.07 -10.56
C ALA A 43 -4.93 -3.04 -10.55
N CYS A 44 -3.72 -2.50 -10.34
CA CYS A 44 -2.50 -3.30 -10.43
C CYS A 44 -2.39 -4.33 -9.30
N ALA A 45 -2.88 -4.05 -8.08
CA ALA A 45 -2.92 -5.02 -6.99
C ALA A 45 -3.95 -6.11 -7.27
N THR A 46 -5.11 -5.73 -7.79
CA THR A 46 -6.19 -6.63 -8.22
C THR A 46 -5.68 -7.64 -9.24
N PHE A 47 -5.06 -7.15 -10.32
CA PHE A 47 -4.46 -8.00 -11.36
C PHE A 47 -3.34 -8.89 -10.81
N SER A 48 -2.45 -8.34 -9.99
CA SER A 48 -1.31 -9.07 -9.40
C SER A 48 -1.74 -10.22 -8.48
N LEU A 49 -2.96 -10.17 -7.96
CA LEU A 49 -3.56 -11.22 -7.11
C LEU A 49 -4.51 -12.15 -7.90
N GLY A 50 -4.42 -12.13 -9.23
CA GLY A 50 -5.09 -13.08 -10.11
C GLY A 50 -6.57 -12.79 -10.32
N ARG A 51 -6.98 -11.53 -10.24
CA ARG A 51 -8.33 -11.09 -10.58
C ARG A 51 -8.27 -10.18 -11.79
N ASP A 52 -9.11 -10.47 -12.80
CA ASP A 52 -9.25 -9.58 -13.94
C ASP A 52 -10.16 -8.40 -13.56
N PRO A 53 -9.65 -7.15 -13.58
CA PRO A 53 -10.45 -5.99 -13.24
C PRO A 53 -11.66 -5.77 -14.17
N GLU A 54 -11.60 -6.30 -15.40
CA GLU A 54 -12.69 -6.16 -16.39
C GLU A 54 -13.88 -7.08 -16.10
N ASP A 55 -13.64 -8.17 -15.36
CA ASP A 55 -14.68 -9.15 -14.97
C ASP A 55 -15.39 -8.80 -13.65
N LEU A 56 -15.01 -7.70 -12.98
CA LEU A 56 -15.52 -7.37 -11.64
C LEU A 56 -16.75 -6.46 -11.73
N GLU A 57 -17.87 -6.92 -11.20
CA GLU A 57 -19.10 -6.12 -11.09
C GLU A 57 -19.08 -5.13 -9.92
N ARG A 58 -18.32 -5.42 -8.86
CA ARG A 58 -18.23 -4.61 -7.64
C ARG A 58 -16.79 -4.48 -7.17
N THR A 59 -16.42 -3.27 -6.82
CA THR A 59 -15.05 -2.87 -6.52
C THR A 59 -15.01 -1.93 -5.32
N ALA A 60 -13.83 -1.47 -4.93
CA ALA A 60 -13.63 -0.42 -3.92
C ALA A 60 -14.44 0.85 -4.22
N SER A 61 -14.76 1.13 -5.50
CA SER A 61 -15.64 2.23 -5.89
C SER A 61 -17.02 2.13 -5.24
N ALA A 62 -17.59 0.93 -5.13
CA ALA A 62 -18.89 0.72 -4.48
C ALA A 62 -18.84 1.03 -2.97
N ALA A 63 -17.72 0.77 -2.30
CA ALA A 63 -17.52 1.12 -0.89
C ALA A 63 -17.34 2.64 -0.69
N LEU A 64 -16.66 3.30 -1.63
CA LEU A 64 -16.34 4.73 -1.53
C LEU A 64 -17.48 5.65 -1.99
N LEU A 65 -18.24 5.25 -3.01
CA LEU A 65 -19.26 6.08 -3.65
C LEU A 65 -20.67 5.60 -3.38
N GLY A 66 -20.78 4.45 -2.84
CA GLY A 66 -22.00 3.71 -2.94
C GLY A 66 -22.96 3.94 -1.80
N ALA A 67 -24.10 3.72 -2.09
CA ALA A 67 -25.32 3.40 -1.44
C ALA A 67 -25.23 2.41 -0.25
N GLY A 68 -24.12 2.43 0.53
CA GLY A 68 -23.98 1.62 1.74
C GLY A 68 -23.70 0.13 1.48
N THR A 69 -23.03 -0.21 0.38
CA THR A 69 -22.56 -1.60 0.19
C THR A 69 -21.47 -1.92 1.22
N PRO A 70 -21.69 -2.88 2.13
CA PRO A 70 -20.69 -3.24 3.12
C PRO A 70 -19.40 -3.74 2.46
N VAL A 71 -18.24 -3.33 2.97
CA VAL A 71 -16.93 -3.84 2.47
C VAL A 71 -16.87 -5.36 2.53
N ALA A 72 -17.46 -5.99 3.55
CA ALA A 72 -17.50 -7.45 3.68
C ALA A 72 -18.12 -8.17 2.48
N ASP A 73 -19.08 -7.52 1.78
CA ASP A 73 -19.74 -8.09 0.60
C ASP A 73 -18.94 -7.88 -0.69
N LEU A 74 -17.86 -7.08 -0.63
CA LEU A 74 -17.00 -6.73 -1.75
C LEU A 74 -15.66 -7.46 -1.70
N VAL A 75 -15.29 -7.97 -0.54
CA VAL A 75 -14.01 -8.65 -0.32
C VAL A 75 -14.03 -10.02 -0.98
N ILE A 76 -12.96 -10.34 -1.69
CA ILE A 76 -12.77 -11.64 -2.37
C ILE A 76 -11.48 -12.32 -1.87
N PRO A 77 -11.51 -13.65 -1.65
CA PRO A 77 -10.31 -14.38 -1.28
C PRO A 77 -9.35 -14.50 -2.47
N THR A 78 -8.05 -14.58 -2.18
CA THR A 78 -7.01 -14.81 -3.19
C THR A 78 -6.26 -16.10 -2.94
N ASN A 79 -5.44 -16.52 -3.91
CA ASN A 79 -4.63 -17.74 -3.79
C ASN A 79 -3.35 -17.53 -2.93
N ASP A 80 -3.05 -16.30 -2.51
CA ASP A 80 -1.87 -15.97 -1.69
C ASP A 80 -2.17 -15.89 -0.18
N GLY A 81 -3.37 -16.34 0.23
CA GLY A 81 -3.77 -16.35 1.65
C GLY A 81 -4.11 -14.96 2.20
N VAL A 82 -4.29 -13.99 1.32
CA VAL A 82 -4.79 -12.65 1.65
C VAL A 82 -6.17 -12.45 1.04
N ASP A 83 -7.00 -11.63 1.68
CA ASP A 83 -8.25 -11.16 1.09
C ASP A 83 -8.01 -9.84 0.34
N LEU A 84 -8.84 -9.57 -0.67
CA LEU A 84 -8.72 -8.41 -1.54
C LEU A 84 -10.05 -7.65 -1.62
N LEU A 85 -10.01 -6.35 -1.34
CA LEU A 85 -11.02 -5.41 -1.83
C LEU A 85 -10.52 -4.87 -3.16
N PRO A 86 -11.08 -5.33 -4.30
CA PRO A 86 -10.50 -5.06 -5.61
C PRO A 86 -10.84 -3.66 -6.13
N ALA A 87 -10.04 -3.16 -7.08
CA ALA A 87 -10.32 -1.98 -7.88
C ALA A 87 -10.60 -2.35 -9.35
N ALA A 88 -11.19 -1.40 -10.05
CA ALA A 88 -11.30 -1.37 -11.50
C ALA A 88 -11.29 0.08 -11.99
N ILE A 89 -11.45 0.27 -13.30
CA ILE A 89 -11.40 1.60 -13.94
C ILE A 89 -12.49 2.57 -13.43
N ASP A 90 -13.58 2.05 -12.87
CA ASP A 90 -14.67 2.84 -12.26
C ASP A 90 -14.18 3.74 -11.13
N LEU A 91 -13.10 3.37 -10.45
CA LEU A 91 -12.46 4.17 -9.40
C LEU A 91 -11.89 5.50 -9.93
N ALA A 92 -11.61 5.62 -11.23
CA ALA A 92 -11.13 6.87 -11.84
C ALA A 92 -12.15 8.03 -11.71
N GLY A 93 -13.44 7.70 -11.58
CA GLY A 93 -14.49 8.68 -11.31
C GLY A 93 -14.66 9.08 -9.85
N ALA A 94 -14.08 8.32 -8.93
CA ALA A 94 -14.30 8.47 -7.50
C ALA A 94 -13.78 9.82 -6.95
N ASP A 95 -12.64 10.30 -7.43
CA ASP A 95 -12.12 11.62 -7.01
C ASP A 95 -13.14 12.74 -7.23
N ARG A 96 -13.82 12.74 -8.38
CA ARG A 96 -14.84 13.76 -8.71
C ARG A 96 -16.11 13.57 -7.89
N ALA A 97 -16.55 12.34 -7.71
CA ALA A 97 -17.77 12.05 -6.97
C ALA A 97 -17.59 12.34 -5.48
N LEU A 98 -16.47 11.93 -4.89
CA LEU A 98 -16.14 12.23 -3.50
C LEU A 98 -16.02 13.73 -3.24
N ALA A 99 -15.49 14.51 -4.21
CA ALA A 99 -15.33 15.96 -4.05
C ALA A 99 -16.64 16.68 -3.70
N ALA A 100 -17.78 16.12 -4.09
CA ALA A 100 -19.11 16.69 -3.80
C ALA A 100 -19.68 16.31 -2.43
N LEU A 101 -19.07 15.34 -1.73
CA LEU A 101 -19.59 14.83 -0.45
C LEU A 101 -19.10 15.66 0.73
N ARG A 102 -19.95 15.77 1.75
CA ARG A 102 -19.53 16.28 3.08
C ARG A 102 -18.78 15.17 3.82
N GLY A 103 -17.68 15.51 4.49
CA GLY A 103 -16.87 14.51 5.20
C GLY A 103 -16.18 13.50 4.27
N ARG A 104 -15.97 13.90 3.02
CA ARG A 104 -15.38 13.08 1.95
C ARG A 104 -14.03 12.46 2.29
N GLU A 105 -13.31 13.03 3.24
CA GLU A 105 -12.00 12.57 3.70
C GLU A 105 -12.12 11.32 4.60
N TYR A 106 -13.31 11.03 5.14
CA TYR A 106 -13.57 9.97 6.13
C TYR A 106 -14.26 8.73 5.54
N VAL A 107 -14.64 8.78 4.28
CA VAL A 107 -15.48 7.74 3.64
C VAL A 107 -14.83 6.36 3.73
N LEU A 108 -13.54 6.24 3.41
CA LEU A 108 -12.84 4.96 3.49
C LEU A 108 -12.70 4.46 4.93
N ARG A 109 -12.42 5.36 5.89
CA ARG A 109 -12.33 5.00 7.31
C ARG A 109 -13.65 4.43 7.82
N GLU A 110 -14.77 5.06 7.47
CA GLU A 110 -16.10 4.60 7.84
C GLU A 110 -16.47 3.29 7.16
N ALA A 111 -16.11 3.12 5.89
CA ALA A 111 -16.35 1.89 5.13
C ALA A 111 -15.54 0.69 5.68
N LEU A 112 -14.32 0.91 6.17
CA LEU A 112 -13.46 -0.14 6.72
C LEU A 112 -13.78 -0.47 8.19
N ALA A 113 -14.44 0.42 8.92
CA ALA A 113 -14.70 0.23 10.35
C ALA A 113 -15.41 -1.10 10.70
N PRO A 114 -16.43 -1.58 9.94
CA PRO A 114 -17.11 -2.84 10.26
C PRO A 114 -16.25 -4.09 10.09
N VAL A 115 -15.22 -4.04 9.21
CA VAL A 115 -14.36 -5.19 8.92
C VAL A 115 -13.02 -5.11 9.64
N ARG A 116 -12.72 -4.01 10.31
CA ARG A 116 -11.43 -3.75 10.94
C ARG A 116 -11.01 -4.88 11.87
N ASP A 117 -11.88 -5.34 12.75
CA ASP A 117 -11.57 -6.36 13.74
C ASP A 117 -11.49 -7.79 13.15
N THR A 118 -11.90 -7.96 11.89
CA THR A 118 -11.79 -9.24 11.17
C THR A 118 -10.34 -9.53 10.76
N TYR A 119 -9.54 -8.48 10.50
CA TYR A 119 -8.18 -8.58 10.01
C TYR A 119 -7.16 -8.14 11.04
N ASP A 120 -5.98 -8.74 10.99
CA ASP A 120 -4.83 -8.29 11.76
C ASP A 120 -4.15 -7.12 11.04
N TRP A 121 -4.12 -7.16 9.70
CA TRP A 121 -3.57 -6.11 8.86
C TRP A 121 -4.52 -5.73 7.74
N ILE A 122 -4.68 -4.42 7.49
CA ILE A 122 -5.32 -3.87 6.29
C ILE A 122 -4.28 -3.03 5.57
N LEU A 123 -3.88 -3.45 4.36
CA LEU A 123 -2.89 -2.77 3.54
C LEU A 123 -3.58 -1.99 2.42
N LEU A 124 -3.32 -0.68 2.35
CA LEU A 124 -3.92 0.20 1.35
C LEU A 124 -2.92 0.46 0.23
N ASP A 125 -3.20 0.00 -0.99
CA ASP A 125 -2.40 0.31 -2.19
C ASP A 125 -2.85 1.64 -2.79
N CYS A 126 -2.07 2.70 -2.53
CA CYS A 126 -2.43 4.05 -2.94
C CYS A 126 -1.99 4.32 -4.39
N SER A 127 -2.84 5.01 -5.16
CA SER A 127 -2.49 5.55 -6.46
C SER A 127 -1.31 6.55 -6.39
N PRO A 128 -0.63 6.86 -7.51
CA PRO A 128 0.46 7.84 -7.53
C PRO A 128 -0.02 9.30 -7.47
N SER A 129 -1.28 9.54 -7.14
CA SER A 129 -1.84 10.89 -6.96
C SER A 129 -1.95 11.24 -5.47
N LEU A 130 -1.92 12.54 -5.15
CA LEU A 130 -2.28 13.03 -3.81
C LEU A 130 -3.72 13.58 -3.80
N GLY A 131 -4.61 12.94 -4.58
CA GLY A 131 -6.04 13.26 -4.66
C GLY A 131 -6.83 12.81 -3.43
N ILE A 132 -8.16 12.98 -3.49
CA ILE A 132 -9.04 12.70 -2.35
C ILE A 132 -9.03 11.22 -1.95
N ILE A 133 -8.78 10.29 -2.87
CA ILE A 133 -8.65 8.86 -2.54
C ILE A 133 -7.41 8.61 -1.66
N THR A 134 -6.26 9.22 -1.98
CA THR A 134 -5.06 9.12 -1.15
C THR A 134 -5.26 9.80 0.22
N ILE A 135 -5.95 10.94 0.28
CA ILE A 135 -6.32 11.59 1.54
C ILE A 135 -7.21 10.65 2.38
N ASN A 136 -8.16 9.95 1.77
CA ASN A 136 -8.98 8.93 2.43
C ASN A 136 -8.13 7.79 3.00
N ALA A 137 -7.18 7.28 2.22
CA ALA A 137 -6.26 6.24 2.66
C ALA A 137 -5.45 6.69 3.89
N LEU A 138 -4.86 7.89 3.85
CA LEU A 138 -4.10 8.46 4.98
C LEU A 138 -4.99 8.77 6.20
N THR A 139 -6.24 9.19 5.97
CA THR A 139 -7.21 9.46 7.04
C THR A 139 -7.65 8.16 7.73
N ALA A 140 -7.71 7.04 7.01
CA ALA A 140 -8.05 5.73 7.55
C ALA A 140 -6.87 4.99 8.19
N ALA A 141 -5.63 5.32 7.79
CA ALA A 141 -4.43 4.59 8.18
C ALA A 141 -3.96 4.89 9.61
N ASP A 142 -3.38 3.89 10.25
CA ASP A 142 -2.62 4.04 11.51
C ASP A 142 -1.15 4.39 11.19
N ALA A 143 -0.63 3.85 10.08
CA ALA A 143 0.76 4.05 9.67
C ALA A 143 0.92 4.16 8.14
N VAL A 144 2.01 4.79 7.71
CA VAL A 144 2.34 4.96 6.29
C VAL A 144 3.72 4.39 6.01
N ILE A 145 3.83 3.53 5.00
CA ILE A 145 5.10 3.10 4.41
C ILE A 145 5.30 3.88 3.12
N ILE A 146 6.50 4.44 2.94
CA ILE A 146 6.85 5.26 1.78
C ILE A 146 7.88 4.51 0.92
N PRO A 147 7.46 3.75 -0.11
CA PRO A 147 8.39 3.14 -1.06
C PRO A 147 9.13 4.22 -1.85
N LEU A 148 10.46 4.06 -2.00
CA LEU A 148 11.31 5.02 -2.68
C LEU A 148 12.42 4.32 -3.44
N GLN A 149 12.63 4.68 -4.71
CA GLN A 149 13.84 4.31 -5.43
C GLN A 149 15.01 5.20 -5.01
N CYS A 150 16.19 4.61 -4.79
CA CYS A 150 17.39 5.36 -4.44
C CYS A 150 18.00 6.08 -5.67
N GLU A 151 17.26 7.08 -6.19
CA GLU A 151 17.61 7.92 -7.33
C GLU A 151 17.55 9.41 -6.95
N THR A 152 18.31 10.26 -7.66
CA THR A 152 18.48 11.69 -7.34
C THR A 152 17.15 12.48 -7.22
N LEU A 153 16.17 12.18 -8.07
CA LEU A 153 14.89 12.91 -8.09
C LEU A 153 13.82 12.35 -7.15
N SER A 154 14.11 11.27 -6.44
CA SER A 154 13.12 10.61 -5.60
C SER A 154 12.71 11.44 -4.36
N HIS A 155 13.55 12.36 -3.92
CA HIS A 155 13.30 13.23 -2.76
C HIS A 155 12.11 14.18 -2.92
N ARG A 156 11.81 14.64 -4.16
CA ARG A 156 10.70 15.58 -4.39
C ARG A 156 9.34 14.97 -4.03
N GLY A 157 9.08 13.74 -4.49
CA GLY A 157 7.83 13.06 -4.20
C GLY A 157 7.62 12.72 -2.72
N VAL A 158 8.71 12.43 -2.00
CA VAL A 158 8.64 12.18 -0.56
C VAL A 158 8.31 13.47 0.19
N GLY A 159 8.94 14.61 -0.16
CA GLY A 159 8.65 15.90 0.48
C GLY A 159 7.16 16.27 0.38
N GLN A 160 6.58 16.22 -0.80
CA GLN A 160 5.16 16.52 -1.01
C GLN A 160 4.22 15.56 -0.26
N LEU A 161 4.57 14.27 -0.21
CA LEU A 161 3.79 13.30 0.58
C LEU A 161 3.88 13.61 2.08
N MET A 162 5.06 13.97 2.60
CA MET A 162 5.23 14.35 4.01
C MET A 162 4.41 15.58 4.38
N GLU A 163 4.35 16.58 3.50
CA GLU A 163 3.47 17.75 3.66
C GLU A 163 1.98 17.33 3.69
N THR A 164 1.57 16.44 2.78
CA THR A 164 0.19 15.91 2.77
C THR A 164 -0.12 15.12 4.05
N ILE A 165 0.81 14.30 4.55
CA ILE A 165 0.64 13.58 5.82
C ILE A 165 0.50 14.57 6.99
N ALA A 166 1.30 15.63 7.03
CA ALA A 166 1.20 16.66 8.06
C ALA A 166 -0.16 17.39 8.02
N ASP A 167 -0.70 17.65 6.83
CA ASP A 167 -2.05 18.21 6.68
C ASP A 167 -3.13 17.23 7.17
N VAL A 168 -3.01 15.95 6.85
CA VAL A 168 -3.92 14.91 7.35
C VAL A 168 -3.84 14.80 8.88
N GLN A 169 -2.63 14.80 9.46
CA GLN A 169 -2.45 14.81 10.92
C GLN A 169 -3.15 15.99 11.59
N ARG A 170 -3.07 17.16 10.98
CA ARG A 170 -3.69 18.37 11.52
C ARG A 170 -5.21 18.40 11.37
N LEU A 171 -5.76 17.84 10.28
CA LEU A 171 -7.15 18.08 9.88
C LEU A 171 -8.08 16.88 10.10
N THR A 172 -7.61 15.65 9.84
CA THR A 172 -8.51 14.48 9.75
C THR A 172 -8.07 13.26 10.57
N ASN A 173 -6.73 13.05 10.74
CA ASN A 173 -6.21 11.90 11.48
C ASN A 173 -4.94 12.27 12.27
N PRO A 174 -5.08 12.81 13.49
CA PRO A 174 -3.92 13.20 14.31
C PRO A 174 -2.98 12.05 14.70
N GLN A 175 -3.42 10.80 14.54
CA GLN A 175 -2.65 9.63 14.99
C GLN A 175 -1.86 8.96 13.86
N VAL A 176 -2.11 9.28 12.59
CA VAL A 176 -1.36 8.68 11.50
C VAL A 176 0.13 8.99 11.63
N SER A 177 0.98 7.99 11.50
CA SER A 177 2.43 8.12 11.62
C SER A 177 3.14 7.58 10.38
N VAL A 178 4.35 8.06 10.11
CA VAL A 178 5.21 7.45 9.09
C VAL A 178 5.98 6.30 9.73
N ALA A 179 5.59 5.06 9.40
CA ALA A 179 6.29 3.86 9.86
C ALA A 179 7.73 3.81 9.34
N GLY A 180 7.94 4.27 8.10
CA GLY A 180 9.29 4.37 7.55
C GLY A 180 9.32 4.53 6.03
N ILE A 181 10.51 4.85 5.54
CA ILE A 181 10.83 4.84 4.11
C ILE A 181 11.33 3.45 3.74
N LEU A 182 10.77 2.87 2.68
CA LEU A 182 11.21 1.59 2.12
C LEU A 182 12.01 1.81 0.83
N PRO A 183 13.35 1.65 0.87
CA PRO A 183 14.15 1.67 -0.35
C PRO A 183 13.81 0.47 -1.23
N THR A 184 13.35 0.73 -2.45
CA THR A 184 12.93 -0.28 -3.42
C THR A 184 13.83 -0.26 -4.66
N LEU A 185 13.80 -1.36 -5.44
CA LEU A 185 14.60 -1.52 -6.65
C LEU A 185 16.09 -1.19 -6.40
N TYR A 186 16.56 -1.50 -5.21
CA TYR A 186 17.87 -1.11 -4.73
C TYR A 186 18.99 -1.92 -5.41
N ASP A 187 19.99 -1.21 -5.94
CA ASP A 187 21.24 -1.81 -6.44
C ASP A 187 22.42 -1.36 -5.57
N GLY A 188 22.75 -2.16 -4.57
CA GLY A 188 23.83 -1.90 -3.63
C GLY A 188 25.24 -1.95 -4.23
N ARG A 189 25.40 -2.23 -5.53
CA ARG A 189 26.69 -2.15 -6.23
C ARG A 189 27.06 -0.71 -6.57
N THR A 190 26.08 0.18 -6.67
CA THR A 190 26.31 1.57 -7.05
C THR A 190 26.62 2.46 -5.85
N VAL A 191 27.64 3.33 -5.97
CA VAL A 191 27.99 4.33 -4.96
C VAL A 191 26.82 5.29 -4.72
N HIS A 192 26.15 5.70 -5.81
CA HIS A 192 25.02 6.62 -5.74
C HIS A 192 23.86 6.08 -4.88
N ALA A 193 23.42 4.82 -5.12
CA ALA A 193 22.34 4.24 -4.33
C ALA A 193 22.69 4.13 -2.83
N LYS A 194 23.95 3.81 -2.52
CA LYS A 194 24.44 3.78 -1.13
C LYS A 194 24.41 5.16 -0.49
N SER A 195 24.84 6.20 -1.21
CA SER A 195 24.82 7.57 -0.71
C SER A 195 23.39 8.06 -0.46
N VAL A 196 22.47 7.81 -1.39
CA VAL A 196 21.05 8.18 -1.22
C VAL A 196 20.46 7.43 -0.02
N LEU A 197 20.70 6.12 0.11
CA LEU A 197 20.21 5.33 1.24
C LEU A 197 20.70 5.90 2.59
N ALA A 198 21.98 6.28 2.69
CA ALA A 198 22.55 6.83 3.92
C ALA A 198 21.96 8.20 4.29
N ASP A 199 21.47 8.97 3.32
CA ASP A 199 20.88 10.31 3.53
C ASP A 199 19.41 10.26 3.97
N LEU A 200 18.68 9.15 3.74
CA LEU A 200 17.23 9.08 3.97
C LEU A 200 16.85 9.33 5.43
N GLY A 201 17.46 8.59 6.37
CA GLY A 201 17.15 8.71 7.80
C GLY A 201 17.44 10.12 8.34
N PRO A 202 18.68 10.65 8.17
CA PRO A 202 19.02 12.01 8.60
C PRO A 202 18.14 13.10 7.97
N ARG A 203 17.76 12.92 6.71
CA ARG A 203 16.99 13.94 5.97
C ARG A 203 15.54 14.05 6.41
N TYR A 204 14.89 12.92 6.65
CA TYR A 204 13.44 12.89 6.90
C TYR A 204 13.10 12.65 8.38
N GLY A 205 14.05 12.26 9.21
CA GLY A 205 13.83 12.01 10.63
C GLY A 205 12.87 10.84 10.92
N VAL A 206 12.74 9.90 9.96
CA VAL A 206 11.87 8.72 10.07
C VAL A 206 12.68 7.43 9.90
N PRO A 207 12.18 6.28 10.39
CA PRO A 207 12.85 5.00 10.18
C PRO A 207 13.06 4.69 8.69
N VAL A 208 14.12 3.95 8.38
CA VAL A 208 14.42 3.43 7.04
C VAL A 208 14.46 1.92 7.13
N PHE A 209 13.55 1.26 6.42
CA PHE A 209 13.50 -0.20 6.35
C PHE A 209 14.66 -0.77 5.52
N SER A 210 14.95 -2.04 5.73
CA SER A 210 15.91 -2.77 4.92
C SER A 210 15.53 -2.75 3.45
N PRO A 211 16.48 -2.47 2.53
CA PRO A 211 16.17 -2.30 1.11
C PRO A 211 15.63 -3.57 0.45
N ILE A 212 14.68 -3.41 -0.48
CA ILE A 212 14.23 -4.44 -1.41
C ILE A 212 15.09 -4.36 -2.68
N GLY A 213 15.82 -5.43 -2.96
CA GLY A 213 16.70 -5.49 -4.12
C GLY A 213 15.95 -5.57 -5.45
N ARG A 214 16.63 -5.26 -6.56
CA ARG A 214 16.08 -5.49 -7.92
C ARG A 214 15.96 -6.98 -8.19
N SER A 215 14.82 -7.42 -8.76
CA SER A 215 14.62 -8.79 -9.23
C SER A 215 13.63 -8.80 -10.40
N ILE A 216 13.93 -9.58 -11.43
CA ILE A 216 13.00 -9.83 -12.55
C ILE A 216 11.76 -10.58 -12.09
N ARG A 217 11.86 -11.34 -10.99
CA ARG A 217 10.75 -12.10 -10.42
C ARG A 217 9.57 -11.23 -9.99
N PHE A 218 9.82 -9.95 -9.64
CA PHE A 218 8.75 -9.00 -9.34
C PHE A 218 7.92 -8.59 -10.55
N ALA A 219 8.46 -8.71 -11.77
CA ALA A 219 7.72 -8.49 -13.00
C ALA A 219 7.02 -9.77 -13.48
N GLU A 220 7.57 -10.94 -13.17
CA GLU A 220 7.01 -12.24 -13.57
C GLU A 220 5.83 -12.67 -12.69
N ALA A 221 5.88 -12.40 -11.39
CA ALA A 221 4.86 -12.84 -10.42
C ALA A 221 3.44 -12.34 -10.73
N PRO A 222 3.21 -11.05 -11.09
CA PRO A 222 1.89 -10.56 -11.50
C PRO A 222 1.31 -11.28 -12.72
N ALA A 223 2.13 -11.70 -13.68
CA ALA A 223 1.67 -12.47 -14.83
C ALA A 223 1.13 -13.85 -14.45
N ALA A 224 1.55 -14.39 -13.31
CA ALA A 224 1.02 -15.61 -12.73
C ALA A 224 -0.18 -15.34 -11.78
N GLY A 225 -0.59 -14.09 -11.59
CA GLY A 225 -1.63 -13.70 -10.65
C GLY A 225 -1.30 -14.01 -9.19
N ARG A 226 -0.02 -13.97 -8.80
CA ARG A 226 0.50 -14.43 -7.51
C ARG A 226 1.63 -13.52 -7.00
N SER A 227 1.88 -13.57 -5.70
CA SER A 227 3.05 -12.94 -5.08
C SER A 227 4.38 -13.62 -5.46
N ILE A 228 5.50 -12.95 -5.23
CA ILE A 228 6.83 -13.56 -5.35
C ILE A 228 7.05 -14.68 -4.33
N LEU A 229 6.36 -14.63 -3.18
CA LEU A 229 6.45 -15.68 -2.17
C LEU A 229 5.89 -17.00 -2.70
N ALA A 230 4.80 -16.94 -3.47
CA ALA A 230 4.19 -18.10 -4.10
C ALA A 230 4.94 -18.58 -5.33
N THR A 231 5.44 -17.66 -6.19
CA THR A 231 6.07 -18.02 -7.48
C THR A 231 7.57 -18.29 -7.38
N ALA A 232 8.26 -17.64 -6.44
CA ALA A 232 9.71 -17.74 -6.25
C ALA A 232 10.09 -17.62 -4.76
N GLY A 233 9.44 -18.39 -3.88
CA GLY A 233 9.50 -18.28 -2.44
C GLY A 233 10.89 -18.42 -1.79
N GLN A 234 11.86 -19.05 -2.50
CA GLN A 234 13.25 -19.16 -2.04
C GLN A 234 14.17 -18.07 -2.61
N SER A 235 13.61 -17.13 -3.36
CA SER A 235 14.39 -16.03 -3.94
C SER A 235 14.76 -15.00 -2.87
N ARG A 236 15.85 -14.25 -3.15
CA ARG A 236 16.24 -13.11 -2.30
C ARG A 236 15.11 -12.08 -2.16
N GLY A 237 14.33 -11.85 -3.24
CA GLY A 237 13.19 -10.91 -3.19
C GLY A 237 12.10 -11.36 -2.24
N ALA A 238 11.78 -12.66 -2.17
CA ALA A 238 10.83 -13.20 -1.20
C ALA A 238 11.35 -13.03 0.24
N GLU A 239 12.64 -13.31 0.47
CA GLU A 239 13.25 -13.12 1.79
C GLU A 239 13.33 -11.64 2.22
N ASP A 240 13.56 -10.72 1.26
CA ASP A 240 13.50 -9.28 1.52
C ASP A 240 12.11 -8.87 2.04
N TYR A 241 11.00 -9.40 1.47
CA TYR A 241 9.65 -9.12 1.96
C TYR A 241 9.30 -9.81 3.28
N ARG A 242 9.81 -11.03 3.55
CA ARG A 242 9.67 -11.66 4.87
C ARG A 242 10.37 -10.86 5.96
N ARG A 243 11.56 -10.30 5.65
CA ARG A 243 12.26 -9.38 6.55
C ARG A 243 11.45 -8.10 6.76
N LEU A 244 10.93 -7.48 5.70
CA LEU A 244 10.08 -6.29 5.79
C LEU A 244 8.85 -6.56 6.66
N ALA A 245 8.20 -7.72 6.53
CA ALA A 245 7.04 -8.07 7.36
C ALA A 245 7.38 -8.10 8.87
N ARG A 246 8.58 -8.58 9.23
CA ARG A 246 9.06 -8.53 10.62
C ARG A 246 9.29 -7.08 11.06
N GLU A 247 10.05 -6.30 10.29
CA GLU A 247 10.38 -4.91 10.58
C GLU A 247 9.12 -4.03 10.73
N VAL A 248 8.14 -4.21 9.83
CA VAL A 248 6.86 -3.49 9.90
C VAL A 248 6.06 -3.87 11.14
N ALA A 249 6.02 -5.17 11.49
CA ALA A 249 5.34 -5.61 12.70
C ALA A 249 5.96 -4.99 13.96
N ASP A 250 7.29 -4.92 14.04
CA ASP A 250 8.01 -4.36 15.18
C ASP A 250 7.78 -2.83 15.32
N VAL A 251 7.63 -2.10 14.20
CA VAL A 251 7.42 -0.65 14.20
C VAL A 251 5.96 -0.26 14.44
N VAL A 252 5.01 -1.00 13.84
CA VAL A 252 3.58 -0.65 13.85
C VAL A 252 2.85 -1.25 15.07
N ARG A 253 3.38 -2.34 15.61
CA ARG A 253 2.81 -3.06 16.79
C ARG A 253 3.90 -3.34 17.82
N PRO A 254 4.50 -2.32 18.42
CA PRO A 254 5.57 -2.47 19.39
C PRO A 254 5.11 -3.13 20.70
#